data_86b9a6cb174c84c677ebd311c0bb06af
#
_entry.id   86b9a6cb174c84c677ebd311c0bb06af
#
_cell.length_a   1.000
_cell.length_b   1.000
_cell.length_c   1.000
_cell.angle_alpha   90.00
_cell.angle_beta   90.00
_cell.angle_gamma   90.00
#
_symmetry.space_group_name_H-M   'P 1'
#
loop_
_entity.id
_entity.type
_entity.pdbx_description
1 polymer ?
#
loop_
_entity_poly.entity_id
_entity_poly.type
_entity_poly.pdbx_seq_one_letter_code
_entity_poly.pdbx_strand_id
1 'polypeptide(L)'
;MKRFTRAAAALLLSAATALVLVACGGSSSSSSSSSNGSSTAASSGAKQGGTVTIVSGTPPLSADQGLDFTTQGNELESVVNLPLLTFVRGVQGTAGSKIIPGLAKALPTISSDKKTYTFVLRSNLKYSNGTPIKASDVKYAMQRDIKIPWQAASFISAYVKGGDAYAKGKAKDISGIVTDNSTGTIKITLVAPFSPIVDIMALAGTAPVPPNTPMKNLAATGTIGAGQYKWGAITPGHTYTLVRNPSFSIPGLPKGYADKIVYSVNSNVNANAEQVLNNQADVFDPGDTLPASILQQVKTQAADRFQAIPLNSSWYFFFNVVKKPFNNIYARQAVLAAMDSRALSRLDSGFMSPDCHLIPFGIIGHNTPANCPFHNPTGPPNMALAQQLMAKSGMKGQAVTVYGEERSPRKQYLDYITSVLNSLGFKATEKVVNSGVYFTTIGDPNTKPQVGFGDWNQDFPHPWDFMQLFAGNAGSSLNYGYVNDPHYNSTLAKLYQVLPETVASQWQALDQYAVQHAYYAVYGHESKPKFMSNKINFQKAAMSVEYLIDVTSLQLK
;
A
#
# COMPACT_ATOMS: atom_id res chain seq x y z
N MET A 1 -2.12 -18.76 60.36
CA MET A 1 -1.23 -18.49 61.53
C MET A 1 -0.05 -17.72 61.06
N LYS A 2 0.22 -16.55 61.77
CA LYS A 2 1.39 -15.65 61.78
C LYS A 2 1.69 -14.92 60.44
N ARG A 3 1.31 -13.69 60.16
CA ARG A 3 1.57 -12.33 60.72
C ARG A 3 3.05 -12.09 61.15
N PHE A 4 3.67 -11.10 60.50
CA PHE A 4 4.35 -9.92 61.05
C PHE A 4 5.07 -9.19 59.91
N THR A 5 4.75 -8.03 59.61
CA THR A 5 4.83 -6.58 59.97
C THR A 5 6.05 -5.87 59.47
N ARG A 6 5.73 -4.84 58.70
CA ARG A 6 6.25 -3.45 58.56
C ARG A 6 7.63 -3.10 59.18
N ALA A 7 8.41 -2.35 58.42
CA ALA A 7 9.00 -1.08 58.85
C ALA A 7 9.37 -0.20 57.68
N ALA A 8 8.99 1.07 57.79
CA ALA A 8 9.34 2.23 56.93
C ALA A 8 10.35 3.08 57.71
N ALA A 9 11.23 3.75 56.94
CA ALA A 9 11.93 5.01 57.30
C ALA A 9 12.63 5.50 56.03
N ALA A 10 12.41 6.55 55.42
CA ALA A 10 12.28 8.00 55.58
C ALA A 10 13.61 8.76 55.80
N LEU A 11 13.83 9.77 54.90
CA LEU A 11 14.63 11.00 55.00
C LEU A 11 16.17 10.87 54.86
N LEU A 12 16.90 11.69 54.11
CA LEU A 12 17.00 13.17 54.05
C LEU A 12 17.79 13.66 52.82
N LEU A 13 17.41 14.79 52.32
CA LEU A 13 18.02 15.87 51.58
C LEU A 13 19.51 16.12 51.83
N SER A 14 20.25 16.53 50.78
CA SER A 14 21.12 17.73 50.83
C SER A 14 21.49 18.20 49.41
N ALA A 15 21.23 19.47 49.20
CA ALA A 15 21.64 20.27 48.06
C ALA A 15 23.03 20.87 48.36
N ALA A 16 23.85 21.04 47.35
CA ALA A 16 24.99 21.97 47.39
C ALA A 16 25.22 22.60 46.02
N THR A 17 25.03 23.88 45.98
CA THR A 17 25.34 24.90 44.98
C THR A 17 26.78 25.40 45.10
N ALA A 18 27.47 25.71 44.00
CA ALA A 18 28.50 26.75 43.86
C ALA A 18 28.82 26.92 42.37
N LEU A 19 28.50 27.98 41.73
CA LEU A 19 28.98 29.34 41.50
C LEU A 19 30.38 29.45 40.87
N VAL A 20 30.36 29.83 39.58
CA VAL A 20 30.95 30.98 38.86
C VAL A 20 32.44 31.31 39.08
N LEU A 21 33.14 31.43 37.94
CA LEU A 21 34.03 32.59 37.72
C LEU A 21 34.25 32.87 36.22
N VAL A 22 34.02 34.12 35.89
CA VAL A 22 34.19 34.83 34.62
C VAL A 22 35.64 35.32 34.51
N ALA A 23 36.20 35.27 33.31
CA ALA A 23 37.30 36.18 32.95
C ALA A 23 37.17 36.63 31.49
N CYS A 24 37.10 37.93 31.35
CA CYS A 24 37.06 38.69 30.11
C CYS A 24 38.45 38.82 29.47
N GLY A 25 38.48 39.04 28.16
CA GLY A 25 39.49 39.87 27.56
C GLY A 25 39.79 39.63 26.08
N GLY A 26 39.50 40.62 25.25
CA GLY A 26 40.27 40.86 24.04
C GLY A 26 39.47 40.93 22.70
N SER A 27 39.09 42.13 22.35
CA SER A 27 38.54 42.54 21.08
C SER A 27 39.60 42.55 19.98
N SER A 28 39.26 42.09 18.76
CA SER A 28 39.69 42.75 17.52
C SER A 28 38.77 42.36 16.35
N SER A 29 38.27 43.36 15.70
CA SER A 29 37.41 43.42 14.53
C SER A 29 38.14 43.00 13.26
N SER A 30 37.46 42.25 12.37
CA SER A 30 37.50 42.50 10.92
C SER A 30 36.45 41.69 10.15
N SER A 31 35.57 42.43 9.50
CA SER A 31 34.92 42.27 8.18
C SER A 31 34.44 40.91 7.69
N SER A 32 33.13 40.84 7.60
CA SER A 32 32.20 40.24 6.63
C SER A 32 32.77 39.64 5.34
N SER A 33 32.44 38.36 5.11
CA SER A 33 32.02 37.86 3.82
C SER A 33 31.01 36.69 4.01
N SER A 34 29.79 36.96 3.62
CA SER A 34 28.71 35.98 3.56
C SER A 34 28.97 34.98 2.43
N SER A 35 29.26 33.74 2.76
CA SER A 35 29.15 32.62 1.85
C SER A 35 28.02 31.72 2.33
N ASN A 36 26.93 31.70 1.54
CA ASN A 36 25.87 30.71 1.65
C ASN A 36 26.45 29.30 1.40
N GLY A 37 26.87 28.66 2.45
CA GLY A 37 27.20 27.24 2.46
C GLY A 37 25.94 26.44 2.70
N SER A 38 25.35 25.91 1.61
CA SER A 38 24.43 24.76 1.72
C SER A 38 25.17 23.65 2.45
N SER A 39 24.85 23.45 3.71
CA SER A 39 25.30 22.30 4.47
C SER A 39 24.62 21.04 3.92
N THR A 40 25.24 20.40 2.94
CA THR A 40 25.08 18.97 2.72
C THR A 40 25.53 18.28 4.01
N ALA A 41 24.57 17.87 4.83
CA ALA A 41 24.84 16.98 5.95
C ALA A 41 25.46 15.71 5.36
N ALA A 42 26.78 15.60 5.43
CA ALA A 42 27.48 14.36 5.17
C ALA A 42 26.99 13.35 6.21
N SER A 43 26.26 12.32 5.76
CA SER A 43 25.87 11.20 6.61
C SER A 43 27.14 10.45 7.01
N SER A 44 27.66 10.76 8.18
CA SER A 44 28.81 10.09 8.76
C SER A 44 28.46 8.61 9.02
N GLY A 45 29.14 7.68 8.36
CA GLY A 45 29.25 6.30 8.79
C GLY A 45 28.35 5.25 8.13
N ALA A 46 27.67 5.56 7.01
CA ALA A 46 26.90 4.54 6.29
C ALA A 46 27.83 3.61 5.49
N LYS A 47 27.87 2.33 5.85
CA LYS A 47 28.61 1.32 5.09
C LYS A 47 27.94 1.12 3.73
N GLN A 48 28.69 1.36 2.67
CA GLN A 48 28.28 1.09 1.28
C GLN A 48 28.79 -0.28 0.87
N GLY A 49 27.99 -0.97 0.06
CA GLY A 49 28.42 -2.21 -0.58
C GLY A 49 27.82 -3.48 0.03
N GLY A 50 28.28 -4.61 -0.47
CA GLY A 50 27.87 -5.93 -0.04
C GLY A 50 26.58 -6.44 -0.70
N THR A 51 26.19 -7.65 -0.27
CA THR A 51 24.98 -8.34 -0.76
C THR A 51 23.97 -8.46 0.37
N VAL A 52 22.72 -8.12 0.10
CA VAL A 52 21.58 -8.36 0.99
C VAL A 52 20.69 -9.42 0.39
N THR A 53 20.30 -10.42 1.20
CA THR A 53 19.38 -11.49 0.81
C THR A 53 18.01 -11.27 1.44
N ILE A 54 16.98 -11.16 0.60
CA ILE A 54 15.57 -11.15 1.00
C ILE A 54 15.01 -12.54 0.74
N VAL A 55 14.31 -13.13 1.70
CA VAL A 55 13.63 -14.43 1.56
C VAL A 55 12.13 -14.24 1.58
N SER A 56 11.44 -14.82 0.59
CA SER A 56 10.00 -14.72 0.40
C SER A 56 9.36 -16.08 0.12
N GLY A 57 8.11 -16.25 0.55
CA GLY A 57 7.29 -17.41 0.21
C GLY A 57 6.58 -17.26 -1.13
N THR A 58 6.51 -16.04 -1.66
CA THR A 58 5.74 -15.68 -2.85
C THR A 58 6.65 -14.99 -3.87
N PRO A 59 6.73 -15.49 -5.12
CA PRO A 59 7.51 -14.82 -6.15
C PRO A 59 6.81 -13.57 -6.69
N PRO A 60 7.54 -12.57 -7.24
CA PRO A 60 6.98 -11.64 -8.20
C PRO A 60 6.29 -12.38 -9.36
N LEU A 61 5.22 -11.82 -9.88
CA LEU A 61 4.54 -12.37 -11.06
C LEU A 61 5.45 -12.32 -12.29
N SER A 62 6.23 -11.27 -12.41
CA SER A 62 7.12 -11.01 -13.54
C SER A 62 8.27 -10.09 -13.13
N ALA A 63 9.36 -10.06 -13.90
CA ALA A 63 10.35 -8.99 -13.84
C ALA A 63 10.10 -7.92 -14.92
N ASP A 64 8.91 -7.94 -15.50
CA ASP A 64 8.45 -6.99 -16.51
C ASP A 64 7.42 -6.05 -15.89
N GLN A 65 7.79 -4.78 -15.70
CA GLN A 65 6.93 -3.76 -15.11
C GLN A 65 5.58 -3.60 -15.80
N GLY A 66 5.48 -3.89 -17.11
CA GLY A 66 4.24 -3.84 -17.86
C GLY A 66 3.37 -5.08 -17.69
N LEU A 67 3.71 -5.97 -16.77
CA LEU A 67 2.92 -7.17 -16.43
C LEU A 67 2.73 -7.33 -14.94
N ASP A 68 3.77 -7.02 -14.14
CA ASP A 68 3.68 -7.17 -12.69
C ASP A 68 2.92 -5.99 -12.05
N PHE A 69 1.98 -6.34 -11.17
CA PHE A 69 1.27 -5.40 -10.30
C PHE A 69 1.06 -6.04 -8.92
N THR A 70 1.96 -6.97 -8.57
CA THR A 70 1.97 -7.62 -7.27
C THR A 70 2.82 -6.83 -6.28
N THR A 71 2.57 -7.03 -5.00
CA THR A 71 3.35 -6.40 -3.93
C THR A 71 4.84 -6.74 -4.05
N GLN A 72 5.18 -8.03 -4.28
CA GLN A 72 6.55 -8.51 -4.42
C GLN A 72 7.24 -7.96 -5.68
N GLY A 73 6.47 -7.83 -6.78
CA GLY A 73 6.98 -7.20 -8.00
C GLY A 73 7.28 -5.73 -7.78
N ASN A 74 6.38 -5.01 -7.16
CA ASN A 74 6.55 -3.57 -6.92
C ASN A 74 7.77 -3.25 -6.03
N GLU A 75 8.08 -4.07 -5.03
CA GLU A 75 9.31 -3.92 -4.22
C GLU A 75 10.58 -3.86 -5.07
N LEU A 76 10.68 -4.75 -6.05
CA LEU A 76 11.87 -4.89 -6.90
C LEU A 76 11.83 -3.91 -8.09
N GLU A 77 10.69 -3.82 -8.75
CA GLU A 77 10.54 -3.01 -9.95
C GLU A 77 10.60 -1.52 -9.67
N SER A 78 10.12 -1.07 -8.53
CA SER A 78 10.16 0.35 -8.14
C SER A 78 11.58 0.93 -8.03
N VAL A 79 12.60 0.09 -7.88
CA VAL A 79 14.02 0.51 -7.85
C VAL A 79 14.75 0.24 -9.16
N VAL A 80 14.15 -0.53 -10.07
CA VAL A 80 14.66 -0.73 -11.43
C VAL A 80 14.04 0.27 -12.39
N ASN A 81 12.74 0.52 -12.28
CA ASN A 81 11.93 1.29 -13.21
C ASN A 81 11.47 2.60 -12.57
N LEU A 82 12.18 3.69 -12.83
CA LEU A 82 11.83 5.00 -12.27
C LEU A 82 10.84 5.72 -13.20
N PRO A 83 9.61 6.04 -12.74
CA PRO A 83 8.61 6.77 -13.51
C PRO A 83 8.81 8.30 -13.49
N LEU A 84 7.87 9.04 -14.09
CA LEU A 84 7.89 10.52 -14.10
C LEU A 84 7.86 11.11 -12.70
N LEU A 85 7.02 10.57 -11.84
CA LEU A 85 6.93 10.85 -10.41
C LEU A 85 7.35 9.61 -9.64
N THR A 86 7.58 9.73 -8.34
CA THR A 86 7.87 8.59 -7.46
C THR A 86 7.46 8.95 -6.04
N PHE A 87 7.38 7.95 -5.17
CA PHE A 87 7.16 8.19 -3.75
C PHE A 87 8.48 8.40 -3.01
N VAL A 88 8.41 9.08 -1.86
CA VAL A 88 9.59 9.34 -1.02
C VAL A 88 10.20 8.02 -0.56
N ARG A 89 11.52 7.93 -0.57
CA ARG A 89 12.28 6.76 -0.13
C ARG A 89 13.07 7.01 1.14
N GLY A 90 13.41 5.93 1.83
CA GLY A 90 14.19 5.98 3.07
C GLY A 90 13.38 6.44 4.28
N VAL A 91 12.06 6.48 4.19
CA VAL A 91 11.14 6.85 5.28
C VAL A 91 10.19 5.72 5.60
N GLN A 92 9.78 5.63 6.86
CA GLN A 92 8.96 4.53 7.35
C GLN A 92 7.47 4.88 7.35
N GLY A 93 6.64 3.87 7.06
CA GLY A 93 5.18 3.97 7.15
C GLY A 93 4.60 4.92 6.10
N THR A 94 3.51 5.58 6.50
CA THR A 94 2.71 6.44 5.61
C THR A 94 3.42 7.71 5.14
N ALA A 95 4.49 8.13 5.81
CA ALA A 95 5.32 9.25 5.32
C ALA A 95 5.96 8.95 3.95
N GLY A 96 6.06 7.67 3.57
CA GLY A 96 6.49 7.21 2.26
C GLY A 96 5.51 7.55 1.12
N SER A 97 4.25 7.81 1.40
CA SER A 97 3.21 8.08 0.40
C SER A 97 3.32 9.46 -0.29
N LYS A 98 4.22 10.31 0.17
CA LYS A 98 4.40 11.63 -0.46
C LYS A 98 5.00 11.49 -1.87
N ILE A 99 4.30 12.03 -2.86
CA ILE A 99 4.75 12.07 -4.24
C ILE A 99 5.81 13.16 -4.43
N ILE A 100 6.87 12.81 -5.13
CA ILE A 100 7.98 13.69 -5.49
C ILE A 100 8.36 13.47 -6.96
N PRO A 101 9.07 14.43 -7.60
CA PRO A 101 9.56 14.25 -8.95
C PRO A 101 10.58 13.11 -9.08
N GLY A 102 10.28 12.14 -9.96
CA GLY A 102 11.21 11.10 -10.41
C GLY A 102 12.04 11.55 -11.61
N LEU A 103 11.69 11.07 -12.81
CA LEU A 103 12.33 11.52 -14.08
C LEU A 103 11.87 12.92 -14.50
N ALA A 104 10.71 13.40 -14.04
CA ALA A 104 10.27 14.76 -14.27
C ALA A 104 11.07 15.77 -13.43
N LYS A 105 11.21 17.01 -13.93
CA LYS A 105 11.89 18.12 -13.20
C LYS A 105 11.11 18.58 -11.98
N ALA A 106 9.76 18.51 -12.05
CA ALA A 106 8.82 18.99 -11.04
C ALA A 106 7.52 18.19 -11.14
N LEU A 107 6.60 18.40 -10.21
CA LEU A 107 5.21 17.96 -10.33
C LEU A 107 4.58 18.57 -11.59
N PRO A 108 3.53 17.95 -12.18
CA PRO A 108 2.93 18.43 -13.42
C PRO A 108 2.28 19.80 -13.27
N THR A 109 2.30 20.59 -14.34
CA THR A 109 1.39 21.72 -14.48
C THR A 109 0.04 21.20 -14.95
N ILE A 110 -1.03 21.58 -14.23
CA ILE A 110 -2.40 21.14 -14.50
C ILE A 110 -3.17 22.28 -15.19
N SER A 111 -3.84 21.99 -16.31
CA SER A 111 -4.69 22.97 -17.01
C SER A 111 -5.89 23.40 -16.15
N SER A 112 -6.47 24.57 -16.46
CA SER A 112 -7.63 25.12 -15.72
C SER A 112 -8.86 24.21 -15.76
N ASP A 113 -9.06 23.46 -16.83
CA ASP A 113 -10.12 22.45 -16.97
C ASP A 113 -9.79 21.11 -16.28
N LYS A 114 -8.61 21.01 -15.62
CA LYS A 114 -8.12 19.86 -14.89
C LYS A 114 -7.97 18.56 -15.71
N LYS A 115 -7.93 18.69 -17.04
CA LYS A 115 -7.83 17.53 -17.94
C LYS A 115 -6.44 17.31 -18.51
N THR A 116 -5.58 18.33 -18.58
CA THR A 116 -4.24 18.19 -19.16
C THR A 116 -3.16 18.37 -18.10
N TYR A 117 -2.32 17.35 -17.98
CA TYR A 117 -1.17 17.30 -17.08
C TYR A 117 0.09 17.38 -17.93
N THR A 118 0.91 18.41 -17.70
CA THR A 118 2.14 18.64 -18.45
C THR A 118 3.35 18.39 -17.57
N PHE A 119 4.18 17.44 -17.99
CA PHE A 119 5.45 17.09 -17.37
C PHE A 119 6.60 17.55 -18.27
N VAL A 120 7.77 17.80 -17.67
CA VAL A 120 9.01 18.06 -18.38
C VAL A 120 10.09 17.16 -17.81
N LEU A 121 10.76 16.38 -18.65
CA LEU A 121 11.87 15.52 -18.23
C LEU A 121 13.07 16.33 -17.74
N ARG A 122 13.82 15.78 -16.79
CA ARG A 122 15.17 16.25 -16.44
C ARG A 122 16.09 16.11 -17.66
N SER A 123 17.15 16.88 -17.69
CA SER A 123 18.18 16.77 -18.75
C SER A 123 19.11 15.57 -18.52
N ASN A 124 19.70 15.06 -19.59
CA ASN A 124 20.76 14.03 -19.56
C ASN A 124 20.36 12.70 -18.90
N LEU A 125 19.07 12.38 -18.89
CA LEU A 125 18.59 11.11 -18.37
C LEU A 125 19.06 9.94 -19.24
N LYS A 126 19.44 8.83 -18.58
CA LYS A 126 19.87 7.59 -19.23
C LYS A 126 19.24 6.38 -18.56
N TYR A 127 18.93 5.38 -19.34
CA TYR A 127 18.66 4.03 -18.86
C TYR A 127 19.92 3.39 -18.26
N SER A 128 19.75 2.30 -17.54
CA SER A 128 20.86 1.56 -16.91
C SER A 128 21.87 0.95 -17.91
N ASN A 129 21.52 0.87 -19.19
CA ASN A 129 22.40 0.48 -20.29
C ASN A 129 23.08 1.66 -20.99
N GLY A 130 22.91 2.88 -20.51
CA GLY A 130 23.49 4.11 -21.05
C GLY A 130 22.71 4.79 -22.18
N THR A 131 21.65 4.18 -22.70
CA THR A 131 20.78 4.76 -23.73
C THR A 131 20.06 6.02 -23.19
N PRO A 132 20.02 7.15 -23.94
CA PRO A 132 19.29 8.34 -23.52
C PRO A 132 17.77 8.10 -23.43
N ILE A 133 17.15 8.68 -22.41
CA ILE A 133 15.68 8.64 -22.23
C ILE A 133 15.06 9.85 -22.96
N LYS A 134 14.00 9.59 -23.72
CA LYS A 134 13.24 10.59 -24.48
C LYS A 134 11.81 10.68 -23.97
N ALA A 135 11.15 11.82 -24.21
CA ALA A 135 9.73 11.98 -23.87
C ALA A 135 8.83 10.95 -24.56
N SER A 136 9.15 10.57 -25.79
CA SER A 136 8.45 9.54 -26.56
C SER A 136 8.46 8.16 -25.90
N ASP A 137 9.47 7.86 -25.08
CA ASP A 137 9.62 6.54 -24.45
C ASP A 137 8.55 6.33 -23.37
N VAL A 138 8.09 7.40 -22.71
CA VAL A 138 6.96 7.36 -21.76
C VAL A 138 5.67 6.95 -22.46
N LYS A 139 5.39 7.55 -23.63
CA LYS A 139 4.23 7.17 -24.44
C LYS A 139 4.32 5.72 -24.91
N TYR A 140 5.51 5.31 -25.36
CA TYR A 140 5.76 3.93 -25.79
C TYR A 140 5.51 2.92 -24.67
N ALA A 141 5.99 3.20 -23.45
CA ALA A 141 5.74 2.35 -22.28
C ALA A 141 4.24 2.18 -22.02
N MET A 142 3.47 3.27 -21.94
CA MET A 142 2.03 3.22 -21.71
C MET A 142 1.26 2.47 -22.83
N GLN A 143 1.73 2.58 -24.07
CA GLN A 143 1.18 1.80 -25.18
C GLN A 143 1.49 0.31 -25.05
N ARG A 144 2.71 0.01 -24.59
CA ARG A 144 3.16 -1.36 -24.33
C ARG A 144 2.33 -2.01 -23.22
N ASP A 145 2.10 -1.31 -22.12
CA ASP A 145 1.36 -1.79 -20.95
C ASP A 145 -0.08 -2.21 -21.31
N ILE A 146 -0.72 -1.47 -22.22
CA ILE A 146 -2.03 -1.85 -22.76
C ILE A 146 -1.94 -3.10 -23.65
N LYS A 147 -0.86 -3.26 -24.42
CA LYS A 147 -0.73 -4.36 -25.40
C LYS A 147 -0.30 -5.68 -24.78
N ILE A 148 0.51 -5.66 -23.72
CA ILE A 148 0.98 -6.85 -23.00
C ILE A 148 0.13 -7.19 -21.78
N PRO A 149 -1.07 -6.80 -21.69
CA PRO A 149 -2.09 -6.46 -20.71
C PRO A 149 -1.57 -6.36 -19.26
N TRP A 150 -0.90 -5.26 -18.95
CA TRP A 150 -0.64 -4.87 -17.57
C TRP A 150 -1.94 -4.85 -16.76
N GLN A 151 -1.94 -5.39 -15.53
CA GLN A 151 -3.16 -5.49 -14.70
C GLN A 151 -3.79 -4.12 -14.43
N ALA A 152 -2.97 -3.07 -14.28
CA ALA A 152 -3.42 -1.69 -14.08
C ALA A 152 -3.54 -0.88 -15.38
N ALA A 153 -3.48 -1.51 -16.57
CA ALA A 153 -3.61 -0.83 -17.87
C ALA A 153 -4.94 -0.06 -18.02
N SER A 154 -5.96 -0.43 -17.26
CA SER A 154 -7.24 0.29 -17.21
C SER A 154 -7.10 1.73 -16.73
N PHE A 155 -6.13 2.04 -15.87
CA PHE A 155 -5.83 3.40 -15.42
C PHE A 155 -5.41 4.31 -16.58
N ILE A 156 -4.78 3.74 -17.61
CA ILE A 156 -4.41 4.47 -18.83
C ILE A 156 -5.56 4.41 -19.84
N SER A 157 -6.08 3.21 -20.11
CA SER A 157 -7.06 3.02 -21.19
C SER A 157 -8.40 3.68 -20.92
N ALA A 158 -8.86 3.72 -19.67
CA ALA A 158 -10.16 4.31 -19.32
C ALA A 158 -10.11 5.84 -19.15
N TYR A 159 -9.00 6.37 -18.64
CA TYR A 159 -8.95 7.78 -18.24
C TYR A 159 -8.17 8.68 -19.20
N VAL A 160 -7.20 8.14 -19.96
CA VAL A 160 -6.44 8.94 -20.93
C VAL A 160 -7.19 9.00 -22.27
N LYS A 161 -7.33 10.20 -22.85
CA LYS A 161 -8.00 10.41 -24.13
C LYS A 161 -7.39 9.53 -25.23
N GLY A 162 -8.25 8.75 -25.90
CA GLY A 162 -7.84 7.82 -26.94
C GLY A 162 -7.29 6.47 -26.42
N GLY A 163 -7.17 6.28 -25.12
CA GLY A 163 -6.70 5.04 -24.51
C GLY A 163 -7.63 3.86 -24.78
N ASP A 164 -8.94 4.03 -24.63
CA ASP A 164 -9.94 3.00 -24.93
C ASP A 164 -9.92 2.56 -26.41
N ALA A 165 -9.84 3.53 -27.32
CA ALA A 165 -9.75 3.24 -28.76
C ALA A 165 -8.47 2.46 -29.10
N TYR A 166 -7.34 2.80 -28.45
CA TYR A 166 -6.08 2.09 -28.61
C TYR A 166 -6.16 0.66 -28.04
N ALA A 167 -6.72 0.50 -26.85
CA ALA A 167 -6.91 -0.81 -26.21
C ALA A 167 -7.76 -1.75 -27.06
N LYS A 168 -8.83 -1.23 -27.66
CA LYS A 168 -9.73 -1.98 -28.56
C LYS A 168 -9.18 -2.17 -29.99
N GLY A 169 -7.96 -1.72 -30.28
CA GLY A 169 -7.37 -1.81 -31.61
C GLY A 169 -8.00 -0.88 -32.67
N LYS A 170 -8.84 0.08 -32.26
CA LYS A 170 -9.51 1.06 -33.15
C LYS A 170 -8.63 2.28 -33.44
N ALA A 171 -7.53 2.46 -32.73
CA ALA A 171 -6.54 3.48 -32.96
C ALA A 171 -5.12 2.90 -32.92
N LYS A 172 -4.21 3.48 -33.72
CA LYS A 172 -2.79 3.09 -33.71
C LYS A 172 -1.98 3.81 -32.63
N ASP A 173 -2.57 4.79 -31.96
CA ASP A 173 -1.91 5.69 -31.04
C ASP A 173 -2.86 6.14 -29.91
N ILE A 174 -2.31 6.49 -28.75
CA ILE A 174 -3.05 7.12 -27.65
C ILE A 174 -3.00 8.64 -27.86
N SER A 175 -4.05 9.21 -28.46
CA SER A 175 -4.10 10.61 -28.88
C SER A 175 -3.97 11.61 -27.72
N GLY A 176 -4.31 11.21 -26.50
CA GLY A 176 -4.18 12.04 -25.29
C GLY A 176 -2.75 12.18 -24.79
N ILE A 177 -1.79 11.40 -25.30
CA ILE A 177 -0.38 11.51 -24.91
C ILE A 177 0.41 12.15 -26.05
N VAL A 178 0.82 13.41 -25.83
CA VAL A 178 1.62 14.17 -26.79
C VAL A 178 3.00 14.41 -26.19
N THR A 179 4.04 14.11 -26.98
CA THR A 179 5.44 14.18 -26.52
C THR A 179 6.29 15.04 -27.47
N ASP A 180 7.21 15.80 -26.90
CA ASP A 180 8.22 16.57 -27.61
C ASP A 180 9.61 16.21 -27.07
N ASN A 181 10.41 15.52 -27.87
CA ASN A 181 11.74 15.07 -27.49
C ASN A 181 12.76 16.23 -27.42
N SER A 182 12.53 17.34 -28.11
CA SER A 182 13.44 18.48 -28.13
C SER A 182 13.37 19.27 -26.81
N THR A 183 12.18 19.39 -26.22
CA THR A 183 11.93 20.08 -24.96
C THR A 183 11.84 19.15 -23.77
N GLY A 184 11.73 17.83 -24.01
CA GLY A 184 11.44 16.82 -22.98
C GLY A 184 10.02 16.90 -22.44
N THR A 185 9.08 17.54 -23.17
CA THR A 185 7.71 17.77 -22.72
C THR A 185 6.82 16.56 -22.99
N ILE A 186 6.00 16.20 -22.00
CA ILE A 186 4.97 15.16 -22.07
C ILE A 186 3.66 15.77 -21.61
N LYS A 187 2.64 15.77 -22.46
CA LYS A 187 1.29 16.20 -22.13
C LYS A 187 0.36 14.99 -22.11
N ILE A 188 -0.31 14.76 -20.99
CA ILE A 188 -1.30 13.71 -20.80
C ILE A 188 -2.66 14.38 -20.68
N THR A 189 -3.54 14.18 -21.65
CA THR A 189 -4.90 14.72 -21.67
C THR A 189 -5.90 13.61 -21.32
N LEU A 190 -6.75 13.86 -20.33
CA LEU A 190 -7.75 12.95 -19.84
C LEU A 190 -9.11 13.15 -20.53
N VAL A 191 -9.97 12.13 -20.48
CA VAL A 191 -11.35 12.21 -20.98
C VAL A 191 -12.23 13.11 -20.08
N ALA A 192 -11.96 13.12 -18.78
CA ALA A 192 -12.59 13.95 -17.77
C ALA A 192 -11.55 14.28 -16.66
N PRO A 193 -11.78 15.27 -15.79
CA PRO A 193 -10.91 15.51 -14.65
C PRO A 193 -10.81 14.26 -13.76
N PHE A 194 -9.57 13.86 -13.43
CA PHE A 194 -9.28 12.66 -12.64
C PHE A 194 -7.94 12.86 -11.91
N SER A 195 -8.01 13.31 -10.64
CA SER A 195 -6.81 13.65 -9.86
C SER A 195 -5.89 12.45 -9.57
N PRO A 196 -6.39 11.18 -9.45
CA PRO A 196 -5.51 10.03 -9.22
C PRO A 196 -4.45 9.81 -10.30
N ILE A 197 -4.55 10.45 -11.47
CA ILE A 197 -3.52 10.35 -12.51
C ILE A 197 -2.13 10.76 -12.01
N VAL A 198 -2.03 11.64 -11.00
CA VAL A 198 -0.75 12.05 -10.41
C VAL A 198 -0.11 10.88 -9.69
N ASP A 199 -0.89 10.13 -8.92
CA ASP A 199 -0.45 8.93 -8.20
C ASP A 199 -0.07 7.81 -9.17
N ILE A 200 -0.90 7.60 -10.20
CA ILE A 200 -0.67 6.59 -11.23
C ILE A 200 0.67 6.86 -11.96
N MET A 201 1.04 8.12 -12.19
CA MET A 201 2.33 8.47 -12.80
C MET A 201 3.54 8.25 -11.87
N ALA A 202 3.33 7.81 -10.64
CA ALA A 202 4.36 7.38 -9.71
C ALA A 202 4.52 5.85 -9.62
N LEU A 203 3.64 5.08 -10.27
CA LEU A 203 3.72 3.61 -10.31
C LEU A 203 4.82 3.14 -11.26
N ALA A 204 5.59 2.14 -10.84
CA ALA A 204 6.71 1.58 -11.62
C ALA A 204 6.28 1.13 -13.04
N GLY A 205 5.05 0.61 -13.20
CA GLY A 205 4.48 0.21 -14.47
C GLY A 205 4.45 1.34 -15.52
N THR A 206 4.29 2.60 -15.09
CA THR A 206 4.28 3.76 -16.02
C THR A 206 5.66 4.29 -16.39
N ALA A 207 6.74 3.71 -15.86
CA ALA A 207 8.09 4.12 -16.15
C ALA A 207 8.44 3.91 -17.63
N PRO A 208 9.22 4.81 -18.25
CA PRO A 208 9.64 4.62 -19.64
C PRO A 208 10.52 3.39 -19.79
N VAL A 209 10.41 2.76 -20.96
CA VAL A 209 11.31 1.70 -21.43
C VAL A 209 11.93 2.12 -22.77
N PRO A 210 13.11 1.61 -23.16
CA PRO A 210 13.68 1.87 -24.46
C PRO A 210 12.68 1.59 -25.61
N PRO A 211 12.68 2.39 -26.69
CA PRO A 211 11.65 2.33 -27.74
C PRO A 211 11.63 1.02 -28.54
N ASN A 212 12.67 0.20 -28.42
CA ASN A 212 12.77 -1.12 -29.04
C ASN A 212 12.51 -2.27 -28.05
N THR A 213 12.03 -1.99 -26.84
CA THR A 213 11.61 -3.00 -25.87
C THR A 213 10.48 -3.83 -26.48
N PRO A 214 10.59 -5.17 -26.55
CA PRO A 214 9.60 -6.01 -27.22
C PRO A 214 8.19 -5.90 -26.59
N MET A 215 7.16 -5.97 -27.44
CA MET A 215 5.74 -6.08 -27.04
C MET A 215 5.39 -7.52 -26.60
N LYS A 216 6.17 -8.08 -25.66
CA LYS A 216 5.99 -9.43 -25.11
C LYS A 216 6.47 -9.48 -23.68
N ASN A 217 6.12 -10.54 -22.96
CA ASN A 217 6.58 -10.79 -21.60
C ASN A 217 8.11 -10.92 -21.53
N LEU A 218 8.73 -10.17 -20.63
CA LEU A 218 10.16 -10.18 -20.35
C LEU A 218 10.48 -10.74 -18.94
N ALA A 219 9.63 -11.58 -18.38
CA ALA A 219 9.76 -12.11 -17.01
C ALA A 219 11.13 -12.72 -16.70
N ALA A 220 11.79 -13.33 -17.70
CA ALA A 220 13.09 -13.99 -17.53
C ALA A 220 14.29 -13.05 -17.65
N THR A 221 14.13 -11.86 -18.20
CA THR A 221 15.24 -10.91 -18.45
C THR A 221 15.04 -9.57 -17.73
N GLY A 222 13.80 -9.27 -17.40
CA GLY A 222 13.39 -7.95 -16.91
C GLY A 222 13.45 -6.86 -17.98
N THR A 223 12.91 -5.71 -17.63
CA THR A 223 12.98 -4.49 -18.47
C THR A 223 14.24 -3.70 -18.16
N ILE A 224 14.71 -2.89 -19.12
CA ILE A 224 15.80 -1.95 -18.93
C ILE A 224 15.20 -0.66 -18.38
N GLY A 225 15.41 -0.40 -17.09
CA GLY A 225 14.91 0.77 -16.40
C GLY A 225 15.96 1.84 -16.13
N ALA A 226 15.53 2.90 -15.44
CA ALA A 226 16.35 4.06 -15.08
C ALA A 226 16.49 4.24 -13.56
N GLY A 227 16.23 3.22 -12.79
CA GLY A 227 16.23 3.26 -11.33
C GLY A 227 17.59 3.07 -10.68
N GLN A 228 17.59 2.98 -9.35
CA GLN A 228 18.78 2.82 -8.49
C GLN A 228 19.50 1.50 -8.72
N TYR A 229 18.75 0.50 -9.12
CA TYR A 229 19.23 -0.84 -9.43
C TYR A 229 18.86 -1.23 -10.86
N LYS A 230 19.46 -2.28 -11.35
CA LYS A 230 19.12 -2.93 -12.61
C LYS A 230 19.02 -4.44 -12.38
N TRP A 231 18.27 -5.12 -13.22
CA TRP A 231 18.19 -6.56 -13.18
C TRP A 231 19.57 -7.20 -13.44
N GLY A 232 19.92 -8.17 -12.60
CA GLY A 232 21.00 -9.13 -12.78
C GLY A 232 20.45 -10.47 -13.27
N ALA A 233 20.94 -11.58 -12.70
CA ALA A 233 20.42 -12.91 -13.01
C ALA A 233 18.99 -13.08 -12.46
N ILE A 234 18.10 -13.64 -13.29
CA ILE A 234 16.72 -13.95 -12.95
C ILE A 234 16.47 -15.43 -13.25
N THR A 235 15.94 -16.15 -12.26
CA THR A 235 15.34 -17.47 -12.42
C THR A 235 13.88 -17.34 -11.99
N PRO A 236 12.93 -17.18 -12.94
CA PRO A 236 11.53 -16.90 -12.61
C PRO A 236 10.96 -17.90 -11.62
N GLY A 237 10.25 -17.40 -10.61
CA GLY A 237 9.67 -18.21 -9.53
C GLY A 237 10.66 -18.66 -8.44
N HIS A 238 11.97 -18.39 -8.60
CA HIS A 238 13.00 -18.84 -7.66
C HIS A 238 13.93 -17.75 -7.16
N THR A 239 14.58 -17.00 -8.07
CA THR A 239 15.57 -16.00 -7.66
C THR A 239 15.57 -14.80 -8.59
N TYR A 240 15.57 -13.63 -8.00
CA TYR A 240 15.67 -12.35 -8.71
C TYR A 240 16.84 -11.57 -8.13
N THR A 241 17.77 -11.17 -8.97
CA THR A 241 18.94 -10.41 -8.55
C THR A 241 18.85 -8.97 -9.03
N LEU A 242 19.07 -8.03 -8.13
CA LEU A 242 19.27 -6.62 -8.45
C LEU A 242 20.74 -6.26 -8.23
N VAL A 243 21.31 -5.51 -9.16
CA VAL A 243 22.67 -4.98 -9.08
C VAL A 243 22.60 -3.46 -9.13
N ARG A 244 23.35 -2.77 -8.27
CA ARG A 244 23.37 -1.31 -8.24
C ARG A 244 23.63 -0.74 -9.63
N ASN A 245 22.85 0.26 -10.00
CA ASN A 245 23.04 1.01 -11.24
C ASN A 245 24.07 2.14 -11.01
N PRO A 246 25.30 2.04 -11.53
CA PRO A 246 26.33 3.06 -11.30
C PRO A 246 26.01 4.37 -12.00
N SER A 247 25.16 4.34 -13.03
CA SER A 247 24.74 5.52 -13.79
C SER A 247 23.60 6.31 -13.13
N PHE A 248 23.00 5.77 -12.04
CA PHE A 248 21.91 6.45 -11.37
C PHE A 248 22.37 7.70 -10.63
N SER A 249 21.80 8.84 -10.99
CA SER A 249 22.11 10.15 -10.38
C SER A 249 20.92 11.11 -10.51
N ILE A 250 19.85 10.83 -9.76
CA ILE A 250 18.66 11.71 -9.69
C ILE A 250 18.74 12.51 -8.40
N PRO A 251 18.79 13.86 -8.44
CA PRO A 251 18.81 14.68 -7.24
C PRO A 251 17.60 14.41 -6.32
N GLY A 252 17.87 14.25 -5.03
CA GLY A 252 16.84 14.01 -4.03
C GLY A 252 16.42 12.55 -3.85
N LEU A 253 16.93 11.62 -4.68
CA LEU A 253 16.68 10.18 -4.51
C LEU A 253 17.93 9.45 -4.02
N PRO A 254 17.80 8.51 -3.06
CA PRO A 254 18.93 7.71 -2.58
C PRO A 254 19.45 6.77 -3.68
N LYS A 255 20.76 6.52 -3.70
CA LYS A 255 21.39 5.59 -4.66
C LYS A 255 21.30 4.13 -4.24
N GLY A 256 20.85 3.86 -3.03
CA GLY A 256 20.90 2.53 -2.39
C GLY A 256 22.25 2.25 -1.73
N TYR A 257 22.26 1.41 -0.70
CA TYR A 257 23.47 1.06 0.07
C TYR A 257 24.11 -0.23 -0.40
N ALA A 258 23.32 -1.31 -0.59
CA ALA A 258 23.83 -2.60 -1.02
C ALA A 258 24.28 -2.58 -2.49
N ASP A 259 25.36 -3.28 -2.86
CA ASP A 259 25.77 -3.45 -4.26
C ASP A 259 24.87 -4.41 -5.00
N LYS A 260 24.34 -5.38 -4.25
CA LYS A 260 23.54 -6.48 -4.78
C LYS A 260 22.40 -6.81 -3.82
N ILE A 261 21.21 -7.03 -4.34
CA ILE A 261 20.06 -7.62 -3.65
C ILE A 261 19.79 -8.98 -4.29
N VAL A 262 19.63 -10.00 -3.46
CA VAL A 262 19.20 -11.34 -3.89
C VAL A 262 17.84 -11.60 -3.26
N TYR A 263 16.80 -11.61 -4.09
CA TYR A 263 15.46 -11.99 -3.67
C TYR A 263 15.28 -13.48 -3.95
N SER A 264 15.20 -14.28 -2.90
CA SER A 264 15.15 -15.74 -2.95
C SER A 264 13.77 -16.24 -2.55
N VAL A 265 13.16 -17.05 -3.39
CA VAL A 265 11.81 -17.57 -3.19
C VAL A 265 11.87 -19.01 -2.66
N ASN A 266 11.23 -19.23 -1.53
CA ASN A 266 11.00 -20.54 -0.93
C ASN A 266 9.60 -20.57 -0.30
N SER A 267 8.73 -21.41 -0.80
CA SER A 267 7.33 -21.52 -0.35
C SER A 267 7.16 -21.92 1.13
N ASN A 268 8.22 -22.44 1.75
CA ASN A 268 8.21 -22.70 3.20
C ASN A 268 8.51 -21.43 4.00
N VAL A 269 7.46 -20.65 4.30
CA VAL A 269 7.55 -19.37 5.01
C VAL A 269 8.11 -19.53 6.44
N ASN A 270 7.89 -20.68 7.11
CA ASN A 270 8.53 -20.97 8.41
C ASN A 270 10.06 -21.03 8.25
N ALA A 271 10.56 -21.78 7.28
CA ALA A 271 11.99 -21.87 7.03
C ALA A 271 12.60 -20.50 6.66
N ASN A 272 11.88 -19.65 5.90
CA ASN A 272 12.30 -18.30 5.59
C ASN A 272 12.47 -17.44 6.87
N ALA A 273 11.46 -17.47 7.75
CA ALA A 273 11.53 -16.75 9.01
C ALA A 273 12.66 -17.25 9.94
N GLU A 274 12.88 -18.57 10.00
CA GLU A 274 13.99 -19.18 10.74
C GLU A 274 15.35 -18.77 10.18
N GLN A 275 15.52 -18.71 8.85
CA GLN A 275 16.78 -18.25 8.23
C GLN A 275 17.11 -16.81 8.68
N VAL A 276 16.12 -15.92 8.74
CA VAL A 276 16.34 -14.54 9.20
C VAL A 276 16.61 -14.50 10.71
N LEU A 277 15.87 -15.29 11.51
CA LEU A 277 16.08 -15.38 12.96
C LEU A 277 17.52 -15.82 13.28
N ASN A 278 18.03 -16.78 12.53
CA ASN A 278 19.38 -17.35 12.66
C ASN A 278 20.48 -16.61 11.88
N ASN A 279 20.16 -15.44 11.26
CA ASN A 279 21.09 -14.61 10.49
C ASN A 279 21.69 -15.30 9.25
N GLN A 280 20.99 -16.27 8.67
CA GLN A 280 21.35 -16.97 7.43
C GLN A 280 20.85 -16.20 6.20
N ALA A 281 19.70 -15.53 6.31
CA ALA A 281 19.19 -14.53 5.39
C ALA A 281 19.06 -13.17 6.09
N ASP A 282 18.92 -12.09 5.32
CA ASP A 282 19.00 -10.74 5.89
C ASP A 282 17.64 -10.09 6.14
N VAL A 283 16.67 -10.35 5.29
CA VAL A 283 15.32 -9.73 5.37
C VAL A 283 14.27 -10.80 5.13
N PHE A 284 13.28 -10.86 6.03
CA PHE A 284 12.03 -11.57 5.78
C PHE A 284 11.11 -10.65 4.96
N ASP A 285 10.62 -11.13 3.82
CA ASP A 285 9.74 -10.35 2.96
C ASP A 285 8.44 -10.00 3.71
N PRO A 286 8.15 -8.72 3.90
CA PRO A 286 6.94 -8.29 4.60
C PRO A 286 5.65 -8.56 3.82
N GLY A 287 5.71 -8.89 2.53
CA GLY A 287 4.56 -9.37 1.76
C GLY A 287 4.00 -10.69 2.28
N ASP A 288 4.85 -11.49 2.93
CA ASP A 288 4.44 -12.73 3.59
C ASP A 288 3.85 -12.48 4.99
N THR A 289 3.03 -13.42 5.45
CA THR A 289 2.56 -13.46 6.84
C THR A 289 3.59 -14.17 7.71
N LEU A 290 4.08 -13.50 8.76
CA LEU A 290 4.99 -14.12 9.73
C LEU A 290 4.26 -15.23 10.50
N PRO A 291 4.70 -16.50 10.43
CA PRO A 291 4.01 -17.61 11.07
C PRO A 291 3.89 -17.45 12.58
N ALA A 292 2.73 -17.76 13.15
CA ALA A 292 2.48 -17.63 14.60
C ALA A 292 3.46 -18.46 15.45
N SER A 293 3.91 -19.62 14.95
CA SER A 293 4.92 -20.47 15.58
C SER A 293 6.27 -19.78 15.76
N ILE A 294 6.67 -18.92 14.81
CA ILE A 294 7.92 -18.17 14.83
C ILE A 294 7.74 -16.80 15.47
N LEU A 295 6.57 -16.19 15.37
CA LEU A 295 6.30 -14.85 15.87
C LEU A 295 6.66 -14.69 17.36
N GLN A 296 6.35 -15.69 18.19
CA GLN A 296 6.71 -15.66 19.61
C GLN A 296 8.23 -15.70 19.83
N GLN A 297 8.94 -16.49 19.05
CA GLN A 297 10.40 -16.54 19.09
C GLN A 297 11.01 -15.21 18.62
N VAL A 298 10.49 -14.63 17.54
CA VAL A 298 10.92 -13.31 17.05
C VAL A 298 10.72 -12.23 18.12
N LYS A 299 9.56 -12.20 18.77
CA LYS A 299 9.25 -11.24 19.86
C LYS A 299 10.17 -11.39 21.08
N THR A 300 10.71 -12.57 21.35
CA THR A 300 11.57 -12.83 22.52
C THR A 300 13.06 -12.76 22.18
N GLN A 301 13.48 -13.25 21.02
CA GLN A 301 14.90 -13.40 20.65
C GLN A 301 15.40 -12.31 19.70
N ALA A 302 14.50 -11.58 19.04
CA ALA A 302 14.81 -10.62 17.99
C ALA A 302 13.95 -9.34 18.09
N ALA A 303 13.53 -8.98 19.30
CA ALA A 303 12.66 -7.81 19.54
C ALA A 303 13.28 -6.50 19.04
N ASP A 304 14.60 -6.38 19.08
CA ASP A 304 15.37 -5.21 18.63
C ASP A 304 15.42 -5.05 17.09
N ARG A 305 15.02 -6.09 16.36
CA ARG A 305 15.03 -6.17 14.89
C ARG A 305 13.71 -6.66 14.30
N PHE A 306 12.62 -6.45 15.05
CA PHE A 306 11.25 -6.73 14.66
C PHE A 306 10.34 -5.55 14.98
N GLN A 307 9.44 -5.21 14.06
CA GLN A 307 8.38 -4.22 14.26
C GLN A 307 7.20 -4.56 13.35
N ALA A 308 5.97 -4.41 13.85
CA ALA A 308 4.77 -4.41 13.00
C ALA A 308 4.58 -2.99 12.42
N ILE A 309 4.50 -2.89 11.09
CA ILE A 309 4.34 -1.62 10.38
C ILE A 309 2.95 -1.59 9.76
N PRO A 310 2.14 -0.58 10.10
CA PRO A 310 0.82 -0.40 9.50
C PRO A 310 0.90 -0.18 7.99
N LEU A 311 -0.02 -0.80 7.25
CA LEU A 311 -0.22 -0.60 5.82
C LEU A 311 -1.50 0.20 5.53
N ASN A 312 -1.56 0.80 4.36
CA ASN A 312 -2.80 1.32 3.80
C ASN A 312 -3.59 0.16 3.16
N SER A 313 -4.26 -0.60 4.00
CA SER A 313 -5.11 -1.72 3.60
C SER A 313 -6.41 -1.69 4.38
N SER A 314 -7.47 -2.24 3.83
CA SER A 314 -8.77 -2.33 4.51
C SER A 314 -9.35 -3.71 4.34
N TRP A 315 -9.72 -4.32 5.47
CA TRP A 315 -10.26 -5.66 5.56
C TRP A 315 -11.71 -5.59 6.01
N TYR A 316 -12.63 -6.19 5.24
CA TYR A 316 -14.05 -6.02 5.44
C TYR A 316 -14.86 -7.27 5.07
N PHE A 317 -16.08 -7.33 5.56
CA PHE A 317 -17.12 -8.18 4.99
C PHE A 317 -18.04 -7.31 4.13
N PHE A 318 -18.24 -7.71 2.86
CA PHE A 318 -19.22 -7.07 2.00
C PHE A 318 -20.60 -7.65 2.22
N PHE A 319 -21.64 -6.86 1.98
CA PHE A 319 -23.04 -7.28 1.98
C PHE A 319 -23.65 -7.04 0.61
N ASN A 320 -24.31 -8.05 0.03
CA ASN A 320 -25.06 -7.86 -1.20
C ASN A 320 -26.34 -7.08 -0.91
N VAL A 321 -26.31 -5.76 -1.17
CA VAL A 321 -27.40 -4.84 -0.80
C VAL A 321 -28.65 -4.99 -1.65
N VAL A 322 -28.61 -5.81 -2.71
CA VAL A 322 -29.79 -6.10 -3.56
C VAL A 322 -30.42 -7.46 -3.27
N LYS A 323 -29.80 -8.27 -2.39
CA LYS A 323 -30.23 -9.63 -2.08
C LYS A 323 -30.67 -9.77 -0.61
N LYS A 324 -31.81 -10.43 -0.34
CA LYS A 324 -32.22 -10.77 1.03
C LYS A 324 -31.14 -11.63 1.70
N PRO A 325 -30.90 -11.46 3.02
CA PRO A 325 -31.53 -10.48 3.93
C PRO A 325 -30.88 -9.09 3.88
N PHE A 326 -29.74 -8.92 3.17
CA PHE A 326 -28.91 -7.72 3.22
C PHE A 326 -29.38 -6.57 2.31
N ASN A 327 -30.49 -6.73 1.59
CA ASN A 327 -31.21 -5.60 1.01
C ASN A 327 -31.90 -4.72 2.09
N ASN A 328 -31.98 -5.20 3.32
CA ASN A 328 -32.48 -4.45 4.47
C ASN A 328 -31.32 -3.80 5.23
N ILE A 329 -31.33 -2.48 5.34
CA ILE A 329 -30.25 -1.74 6.02
C ILE A 329 -30.10 -2.11 7.50
N TYR A 330 -31.20 -2.34 8.22
CA TYR A 330 -31.16 -2.70 9.64
C TYR A 330 -30.53 -4.09 9.87
N ALA A 331 -30.71 -5.01 8.91
CA ALA A 331 -30.04 -6.31 8.96
C ALA A 331 -28.52 -6.15 8.85
N ARG A 332 -28.03 -5.27 7.94
CA ARG A 332 -26.60 -4.96 7.81
C ARG A 332 -26.04 -4.26 9.04
N GLN A 333 -26.75 -3.21 9.52
CA GLN A 333 -26.36 -2.45 10.71
C GLN A 333 -26.30 -3.34 11.97
N ALA A 334 -27.20 -4.33 12.09
CA ALA A 334 -27.17 -5.31 13.17
C ALA A 334 -25.87 -6.13 13.18
N VAL A 335 -25.37 -6.51 11.99
CA VAL A 335 -24.09 -7.23 11.87
C VAL A 335 -22.95 -6.33 12.32
N LEU A 336 -22.88 -5.07 11.86
CA LEU A 336 -21.84 -4.13 12.29
C LEU A 336 -21.82 -3.94 13.82
N ALA A 337 -23.00 -3.83 14.45
CA ALA A 337 -23.10 -3.67 15.89
C ALA A 337 -22.68 -4.93 16.68
N ALA A 338 -22.84 -6.13 16.08
CA ALA A 338 -22.52 -7.41 16.69
C ALA A 338 -21.06 -7.84 16.50
N MET A 339 -20.29 -7.17 15.67
CA MET A 339 -18.89 -7.53 15.40
C MET A 339 -17.95 -7.13 16.54
N ASP A 340 -16.98 -8.00 16.83
CA ASP A 340 -15.82 -7.72 17.70
C ASP A 340 -14.54 -7.69 16.84
N SER A 341 -14.13 -6.50 16.40
CA SER A 341 -12.93 -6.32 15.59
C SER A 341 -11.64 -6.74 16.30
N ARG A 342 -11.64 -6.74 17.66
CA ARG A 342 -10.50 -7.25 18.46
C ARG A 342 -10.38 -8.78 18.35
N ALA A 343 -11.49 -9.49 18.20
CA ALA A 343 -11.45 -10.93 17.98
C ALA A 343 -10.81 -11.24 16.62
N LEU A 344 -11.16 -10.48 15.58
CA LEU A 344 -10.56 -10.59 14.26
C LEU A 344 -9.07 -10.22 14.29
N SER A 345 -8.68 -9.17 15.02
CA SER A 345 -7.27 -8.82 15.25
C SER A 345 -6.48 -9.95 15.91
N ARG A 346 -7.07 -10.64 16.89
CA ARG A 346 -6.41 -11.81 17.54
C ARG A 346 -6.24 -12.98 16.57
N LEU A 347 -7.21 -13.23 15.68
CA LEU A 347 -7.09 -14.25 14.63
C LEU A 347 -5.94 -13.94 13.66
N ASP A 348 -5.63 -12.66 13.46
CA ASP A 348 -4.49 -12.18 12.66
C ASP A 348 -3.21 -11.97 13.50
N SER A 349 -3.07 -12.69 14.61
CA SER A 349 -1.89 -12.60 15.48
C SER A 349 -1.54 -11.18 15.97
N GLY A 350 -2.51 -10.27 15.96
CA GLY A 350 -2.37 -8.87 16.36
C GLY A 350 -1.82 -7.95 15.26
N PHE A 351 -1.75 -8.41 14.02
CA PHE A 351 -1.35 -7.58 12.88
C PHE A 351 -2.49 -6.74 12.29
N MET A 352 -3.72 -6.92 12.77
CA MET A 352 -4.88 -6.12 12.37
C MET A 352 -5.17 -5.03 13.40
N SER A 353 -5.17 -3.78 12.97
CA SER A 353 -5.60 -2.62 13.78
C SER A 353 -7.10 -2.41 13.62
N PRO A 354 -7.92 -2.58 14.68
CA PRO A 354 -9.37 -2.46 14.59
C PRO A 354 -9.84 -1.08 14.13
N ASP A 355 -10.72 -1.04 13.13
CA ASP A 355 -11.39 0.16 12.60
C ASP A 355 -12.74 -0.21 11.96
N CYS A 356 -13.57 0.78 11.63
CA CYS A 356 -14.81 0.63 10.90
C CYS A 356 -14.83 1.39 9.57
N HIS A 357 -13.83 2.20 9.31
CA HIS A 357 -13.71 3.07 8.14
C HIS A 357 -12.98 2.37 7.00
N LEU A 358 -13.37 2.65 5.76
CA LEU A 358 -12.76 2.04 4.58
C LEU A 358 -11.45 2.73 4.19
N ILE A 359 -11.38 4.06 4.36
CA ILE A 359 -10.16 4.81 4.08
C ILE A 359 -9.17 4.57 5.23
N PRO A 360 -8.02 3.91 5.00
CA PRO A 360 -7.06 3.61 6.07
C PRO A 360 -6.32 4.86 6.56
N PHE A 361 -5.76 4.79 7.77
CA PHE A 361 -5.17 5.93 8.49
C PHE A 361 -3.98 6.60 7.79
N GLY A 362 -3.37 5.98 6.78
CA GLY A 362 -2.32 6.60 5.96
C GLY A 362 -2.84 7.40 4.77
N ILE A 363 -4.12 7.39 4.51
CA ILE A 363 -4.75 8.03 3.35
C ILE A 363 -5.50 9.30 3.79
N ILE A 364 -5.40 10.35 2.97
CA ILE A 364 -6.17 11.58 3.17
C ILE A 364 -7.66 11.25 3.22
N GLY A 365 -8.37 11.82 4.18
CA GLY A 365 -9.78 11.54 4.37
C GLY A 365 -10.07 10.37 5.30
N HIS A 366 -9.05 9.74 5.92
CA HIS A 366 -9.27 8.79 7.00
C HIS A 366 -10.07 9.40 8.15
N ASN A 367 -11.00 8.63 8.69
CA ASN A 367 -11.78 8.98 9.87
C ASN A 367 -11.21 8.28 11.11
N THR A 368 -11.41 8.87 12.29
CA THR A 368 -10.99 8.23 13.53
C THR A 368 -11.95 7.12 13.94
N PRO A 369 -11.48 5.98 14.50
CA PRO A 369 -12.33 4.92 15.03
C PRO A 369 -13.37 5.39 16.06
N ALA A 370 -13.16 6.54 16.73
CA ALA A 370 -14.13 7.14 17.63
C ALA A 370 -15.45 7.53 16.95
N ASN A 371 -15.46 7.70 15.63
CA ASN A 371 -16.64 8.04 14.84
C ASN A 371 -17.44 6.82 14.35
N CYS A 372 -17.08 5.60 14.77
CA CYS A 372 -17.78 4.39 14.38
C CYS A 372 -19.21 4.36 14.99
N PRO A 373 -20.27 4.30 14.14
CA PRO A 373 -21.63 4.57 14.62
C PRO A 373 -22.30 3.41 15.37
N PHE A 374 -21.82 2.16 15.19
CA PHE A 374 -22.51 0.99 15.71
C PHE A 374 -21.82 0.35 16.92
N HIS A 375 -20.51 0.40 16.97
CA HIS A 375 -19.71 -0.04 18.12
C HIS A 375 -18.33 0.62 18.08
N ASN A 376 -17.65 0.66 19.22
CA ASN A 376 -16.25 1.04 19.26
C ASN A 376 -15.39 -0.15 18.78
N PRO A 377 -14.62 -0.05 17.70
CA PRO A 377 -13.82 -1.18 17.17
C PRO A 377 -12.81 -1.75 18.16
N THR A 378 -12.32 -0.93 19.11
CA THR A 378 -11.40 -1.35 20.17
C THR A 378 -12.13 -1.81 21.44
N GLY A 379 -13.47 -1.72 21.46
CA GLY A 379 -14.35 -2.15 22.54
C GLY A 379 -15.08 -3.46 22.22
N PRO A 380 -15.94 -3.92 23.14
CA PRO A 380 -16.80 -5.07 22.90
C PRO A 380 -17.90 -4.74 21.89
N PRO A 381 -18.52 -5.75 21.25
CA PRO A 381 -19.68 -5.55 20.39
C PRO A 381 -20.85 -4.93 21.14
N ASN A 382 -21.66 -4.14 20.46
CA ASN A 382 -22.90 -3.58 21.02
C ASN A 382 -24.08 -4.53 20.75
N MET A 383 -24.14 -5.63 21.50
CA MET A 383 -25.16 -6.67 21.30
C MET A 383 -26.59 -6.18 21.56
N ALA A 384 -26.78 -5.20 22.46
CA ALA A 384 -28.10 -4.62 22.70
C ALA A 384 -28.63 -3.90 21.46
N LEU A 385 -27.80 -3.05 20.84
CA LEU A 385 -28.12 -2.38 19.59
C LEU A 385 -28.31 -3.37 18.45
N ALA A 386 -27.44 -4.39 18.37
CA ALA A 386 -27.52 -5.42 17.34
C ALA A 386 -28.87 -6.17 17.37
N GLN A 387 -29.33 -6.58 18.54
CA GLN A 387 -30.62 -7.24 18.71
C GLN A 387 -31.79 -6.31 18.38
N GLN A 388 -31.72 -5.04 18.78
CA GLN A 388 -32.75 -4.03 18.45
C GLN A 388 -32.85 -3.83 16.94
N LEU A 389 -31.71 -3.67 16.25
CA LEU A 389 -31.66 -3.52 14.80
C LEU A 389 -32.14 -4.77 14.08
N MET A 390 -31.77 -5.96 14.59
CA MET A 390 -32.22 -7.23 14.03
C MET A 390 -33.74 -7.39 14.15
N ALA A 391 -34.34 -7.04 15.29
CA ALA A 391 -35.78 -7.03 15.46
C ALA A 391 -36.46 -6.07 14.47
N LYS A 392 -35.90 -4.85 14.31
CA LYS A 392 -36.40 -3.84 13.36
C LYS A 392 -36.30 -4.29 11.92
N SER A 393 -35.31 -5.10 11.57
CA SER A 393 -35.13 -5.64 10.23
C SER A 393 -36.22 -6.64 9.81
N GLY A 394 -36.77 -7.39 10.75
CA GLY A 394 -37.70 -8.50 10.48
C GLY A 394 -37.04 -9.68 9.75
N MET A 395 -35.69 -9.76 9.73
CA MET A 395 -34.95 -10.74 8.92
C MET A 395 -34.47 -11.97 9.70
N LYS A 396 -34.87 -12.12 10.98
CA LYS A 396 -34.56 -13.31 11.76
C LYS A 396 -35.07 -14.60 11.08
N GLY A 397 -34.24 -15.63 11.09
CA GLY A 397 -34.55 -16.92 10.46
C GLY A 397 -34.25 -17.02 8.97
N GLN A 398 -33.84 -15.93 8.33
CA GLN A 398 -33.45 -15.96 6.91
C GLN A 398 -32.17 -16.78 6.71
N ALA A 399 -32.14 -17.57 5.63
CA ALA A 399 -30.97 -18.31 5.21
C ALA A 399 -29.91 -17.36 4.61
N VAL A 400 -28.65 -17.57 4.98
CA VAL A 400 -27.51 -16.79 4.49
C VAL A 400 -26.39 -17.73 4.09
N THR A 401 -25.91 -17.61 2.84
CA THR A 401 -24.68 -18.27 2.41
C THR A 401 -23.51 -17.29 2.57
N VAL A 402 -22.54 -17.68 3.39
CA VAL A 402 -21.33 -16.90 3.69
C VAL A 402 -20.18 -17.45 2.86
N TYR A 403 -19.62 -16.62 2.00
CA TYR A 403 -18.49 -17.00 1.15
C TYR A 403 -17.16 -16.66 1.84
N GLY A 404 -16.24 -17.62 1.83
CA GLY A 404 -14.88 -17.44 2.33
C GLY A 404 -13.90 -18.39 1.68
N GLU A 405 -12.63 -18.16 1.89
CA GLU A 405 -11.57 -19.02 1.37
C GLU A 405 -10.99 -19.95 2.43
N GLU A 406 -10.34 -21.04 1.99
CA GLU A 406 -9.82 -22.11 2.85
C GLU A 406 -8.54 -21.73 3.60
N ARG A 407 -7.81 -20.71 3.15
CA ARG A 407 -6.50 -20.30 3.66
C ARG A 407 -6.61 -19.62 5.03
N SER A 408 -5.76 -20.00 5.99
CA SER A 408 -5.60 -19.27 7.26
C SER A 408 -4.94 -17.91 7.04
N PRO A 409 -5.33 -16.83 7.78
CA PRO A 409 -6.40 -16.79 8.80
C PRO A 409 -7.81 -16.56 8.20
N ARG A 410 -7.98 -16.50 6.90
CA ARG A 410 -9.24 -16.11 6.23
C ARG A 410 -10.36 -17.15 6.45
N LYS A 411 -9.99 -18.45 6.61
CA LYS A 411 -10.97 -19.47 7.02
C LYS A 411 -11.54 -19.16 8.41
N GLN A 412 -10.70 -18.71 9.34
CA GLN A 412 -11.14 -18.32 10.67
C GLN A 412 -12.03 -17.06 10.65
N TYR A 413 -11.81 -16.13 9.71
CA TYR A 413 -12.72 -14.99 9.50
C TYR A 413 -14.08 -15.45 8.99
N LEU A 414 -14.12 -16.45 8.10
CA LEU A 414 -15.38 -17.08 7.66
C LEU A 414 -16.14 -17.70 8.84
N ASP A 415 -15.46 -18.50 9.67
CA ASP A 415 -16.06 -19.12 10.86
C ASP A 415 -16.62 -18.06 11.81
N TYR A 416 -15.85 -16.99 12.04
CA TYR A 416 -16.22 -15.88 12.90
C TYR A 416 -17.49 -15.18 12.42
N ILE A 417 -17.54 -14.72 11.15
CA ILE A 417 -18.72 -13.99 10.65
C ILE A 417 -19.95 -14.90 10.56
N THR A 418 -19.79 -16.17 10.24
CA THR A 418 -20.86 -17.16 10.27
C THR A 418 -21.45 -17.31 11.69
N SER A 419 -20.60 -17.36 12.71
CA SER A 419 -21.01 -17.38 14.11
C SER A 419 -21.77 -16.11 14.51
N VAL A 420 -21.27 -14.93 14.13
CA VAL A 420 -21.95 -13.63 14.37
C VAL A 420 -23.35 -13.64 13.76
N LEU A 421 -23.48 -14.05 12.49
CA LEU A 421 -24.77 -14.11 11.82
C LEU A 421 -25.75 -15.07 12.52
N ASN A 422 -25.29 -16.25 12.92
CA ASN A 422 -26.10 -17.20 13.64
C ASN A 422 -26.53 -16.70 15.03
N SER A 423 -25.65 -15.94 15.75
CA SER A 423 -26.00 -15.32 17.03
C SER A 423 -27.08 -14.25 16.91
N LEU A 424 -27.18 -13.59 15.76
CA LEU A 424 -28.25 -12.64 15.43
C LEU A 424 -29.55 -13.34 15.01
N GLY A 425 -29.53 -14.66 14.83
CA GLY A 425 -30.69 -15.47 14.48
C GLY A 425 -30.92 -15.67 12.98
N PHE A 426 -29.93 -15.41 12.13
CA PHE A 426 -29.92 -15.91 10.76
C PHE A 426 -29.70 -17.44 10.75
N LYS A 427 -29.91 -18.09 9.60
CA LYS A 427 -29.51 -19.46 9.33
C LYS A 427 -28.31 -19.40 8.38
N ALA A 428 -27.16 -19.05 8.92
CA ALA A 428 -25.93 -18.87 8.14
C ALA A 428 -25.22 -20.21 7.93
N THR A 429 -24.80 -20.46 6.68
CA THR A 429 -24.01 -21.62 6.26
C THR A 429 -22.81 -21.16 5.44
N GLU A 430 -21.70 -21.84 5.62
CA GLU A 430 -20.46 -21.50 4.94
C GLU A 430 -20.41 -22.08 3.52
N LYS A 431 -19.79 -21.32 2.62
CA LYS A 431 -19.33 -21.78 1.33
C LYS A 431 -17.84 -21.49 1.22
N VAL A 432 -17.03 -22.51 1.50
CA VAL A 432 -15.58 -22.45 1.37
C VAL A 432 -15.20 -22.54 -0.10
N VAL A 433 -14.35 -21.64 -0.56
CA VAL A 433 -13.85 -21.57 -1.94
C VAL A 433 -12.33 -21.69 -1.90
N ASN A 434 -11.74 -22.34 -2.91
CA ASN A 434 -10.29 -22.40 -3.04
C ASN A 434 -9.70 -20.98 -3.18
N SER A 435 -8.60 -20.72 -2.48
CA SER A 435 -7.99 -19.39 -2.39
C SER A 435 -7.61 -18.80 -3.76
N GLY A 436 -7.14 -19.64 -4.69
CA GLY A 436 -6.71 -19.19 -6.02
C GLY A 436 -7.86 -18.69 -6.92
N VAL A 437 -9.12 -19.01 -6.58
CA VAL A 437 -10.30 -18.62 -7.36
C VAL A 437 -11.36 -17.88 -6.55
N TYR A 438 -11.07 -17.55 -5.29
CA TYR A 438 -12.04 -16.93 -4.40
C TYR A 438 -12.57 -15.60 -4.97
N PHE A 439 -11.69 -14.65 -5.25
CA PHE A 439 -12.08 -13.33 -5.76
C PHE A 439 -12.75 -13.39 -7.14
N THR A 440 -12.30 -14.28 -8.02
CA THR A 440 -12.96 -14.53 -9.30
C THR A 440 -14.37 -15.07 -9.09
N THR A 441 -14.56 -15.97 -8.10
CA THR A 441 -15.86 -16.55 -7.79
C THR A 441 -16.83 -15.52 -7.23
N ILE A 442 -16.43 -14.69 -6.26
CA ILE A 442 -17.32 -13.68 -5.67
C ILE A 442 -17.55 -12.49 -6.62
N GLY A 443 -16.63 -12.22 -7.53
CA GLY A 443 -16.73 -11.20 -8.57
C GLY A 443 -17.54 -11.62 -9.80
N ASP A 444 -17.83 -12.91 -9.97
CA ASP A 444 -18.67 -13.38 -11.06
C ASP A 444 -20.12 -12.89 -10.88
N PRO A 445 -20.67 -12.12 -11.84
CA PRO A 445 -22.03 -11.59 -11.76
C PRO A 445 -23.13 -12.66 -11.66
N ASN A 446 -22.84 -13.91 -12.01
CA ASN A 446 -23.76 -15.04 -11.87
C ASN A 446 -23.78 -15.61 -10.44
N THR A 447 -22.69 -15.51 -9.71
CA THR A 447 -22.60 -16.02 -8.32
C THR A 447 -23.45 -15.20 -7.36
N LYS A 448 -23.39 -13.88 -7.44
CA LYS A 448 -24.12 -12.94 -6.55
C LYS A 448 -24.11 -13.40 -5.08
N PRO A 449 -22.95 -13.46 -4.43
CA PRO A 449 -22.84 -13.89 -3.03
C PRO A 449 -23.66 -12.96 -2.13
N GLN A 450 -24.19 -13.49 -0.99
CA GLN A 450 -24.95 -12.67 -0.04
C GLN A 450 -24.04 -11.87 0.89
N VAL A 451 -22.98 -12.49 1.37
CA VAL A 451 -21.96 -11.93 2.23
C VAL A 451 -20.67 -12.71 2.05
N GLY A 452 -19.55 -12.07 2.20
CA GLY A 452 -18.25 -12.69 2.14
C GLY A 452 -17.15 -11.73 2.58
N PHE A 453 -15.95 -12.25 2.67
CA PHE A 453 -14.74 -11.52 2.97
C PHE A 453 -14.27 -10.73 1.74
N GLY A 454 -13.75 -9.53 1.97
CA GLY A 454 -13.01 -8.73 1.02
C GLY A 454 -11.86 -8.00 1.70
N ASP A 455 -10.84 -7.71 0.94
CA ASP A 455 -9.72 -6.87 1.35
C ASP A 455 -9.30 -5.98 0.19
N TRP A 456 -8.62 -4.90 0.52
CA TRP A 456 -7.98 -4.03 -0.43
C TRP A 456 -6.67 -3.50 0.14
N ASN A 457 -5.59 -3.71 -0.57
CA ASN A 457 -4.34 -3.01 -0.36
C ASN A 457 -4.28 -1.86 -1.35
N GLN A 458 -3.78 -0.71 -0.94
CA GLN A 458 -3.72 0.42 -1.85
C GLN A 458 -2.93 0.08 -3.14
N ASP A 459 -3.47 0.53 -4.25
CA ASP A 459 -2.72 0.63 -5.51
C ASP A 459 -1.86 1.91 -5.51
N PHE A 460 -2.39 2.97 -4.91
CA PHE A 460 -1.73 4.27 -4.72
C PHE A 460 -2.43 5.07 -3.60
N PRO A 461 -1.77 6.05 -2.96
CA PRO A 461 -2.25 6.69 -1.73
C PRO A 461 -3.35 7.75 -1.97
N HIS A 462 -4.42 7.39 -2.63
CA HIS A 462 -5.54 8.27 -2.93
C HIS A 462 -6.85 7.68 -2.35
N PRO A 463 -7.71 8.47 -1.68
CA PRO A 463 -8.95 7.95 -1.10
C PRO A 463 -9.91 7.31 -2.12
N TRP A 464 -9.88 7.76 -3.38
CA TRP A 464 -10.64 7.16 -4.47
C TRP A 464 -10.30 5.68 -4.66
N ASP A 465 -9.05 5.28 -4.43
CA ASP A 465 -8.60 3.90 -4.58
C ASP A 465 -9.40 2.91 -3.70
N PHE A 466 -9.80 3.34 -2.53
CA PHE A 466 -10.65 2.58 -1.62
C PHE A 466 -12.14 2.80 -1.90
N MET A 467 -12.56 4.04 -2.06
CA MET A 467 -13.98 4.36 -2.16
C MET A 467 -14.61 3.90 -3.47
N GLN A 468 -13.83 3.71 -4.55
CA GLN A 468 -14.33 3.15 -5.80
C GLN A 468 -14.89 1.73 -5.68
N LEU A 469 -14.44 0.95 -4.67
CA LEU A 469 -14.85 -0.45 -4.48
C LEU A 469 -16.37 -0.62 -4.34
N PHE A 470 -17.06 0.43 -3.91
CA PHE A 470 -18.52 0.43 -3.72
C PHE A 470 -19.24 1.42 -4.66
N ALA A 471 -18.56 1.89 -5.70
CA ALA A 471 -19.20 2.71 -6.74
C ALA A 471 -20.06 1.86 -7.67
N GLY A 472 -21.22 2.39 -8.07
CA GLY A 472 -22.16 1.65 -8.92
C GLY A 472 -21.61 1.26 -10.29
N ASN A 473 -20.57 1.95 -10.77
CA ASN A 473 -19.90 1.68 -12.04
C ASN A 473 -18.61 0.84 -11.90
N ALA A 474 -18.22 0.41 -10.69
CA ALA A 474 -17.00 -0.36 -10.47
C ALA A 474 -17.03 -1.79 -11.04
N GLY A 475 -18.25 -2.31 -11.32
CA GLY A 475 -18.43 -3.68 -11.75
C GLY A 475 -18.37 -4.70 -10.60
N SER A 476 -18.84 -5.91 -10.84
CA SER A 476 -18.93 -6.96 -9.81
C SER A 476 -17.59 -7.51 -9.38
N SER A 477 -16.53 -7.30 -10.16
CA SER A 477 -15.16 -7.73 -9.81
C SER A 477 -14.53 -6.89 -8.69
N LEU A 478 -15.09 -5.72 -8.37
CA LEU A 478 -14.69 -4.84 -7.27
C LEU A 478 -15.84 -4.64 -6.27
N ASN A 479 -17.01 -4.26 -6.78
CA ASN A 479 -18.21 -4.00 -5.98
C ASN A 479 -18.98 -5.30 -5.71
N TYR A 480 -18.43 -6.17 -4.87
CA TYR A 480 -19.06 -7.46 -4.50
C TYR A 480 -20.43 -7.28 -3.83
N GLY A 481 -20.66 -6.11 -3.24
CA GLY A 481 -21.90 -5.76 -2.55
C GLY A 481 -23.02 -5.28 -3.47
N TYR A 482 -22.75 -5.04 -4.75
CA TYR A 482 -23.71 -4.47 -5.73
C TYR A 482 -24.30 -3.12 -5.26
N VAL A 483 -23.52 -2.32 -4.55
CA VAL A 483 -23.92 -0.98 -4.12
C VAL A 483 -24.10 -0.09 -5.35
N ASN A 484 -25.24 0.60 -5.43
CA ASN A 484 -25.50 1.58 -6.48
C ASN A 484 -26.32 2.73 -5.92
N ASP A 485 -25.72 3.49 -5.02
CA ASP A 485 -26.34 4.64 -4.36
C ASP A 485 -26.07 5.91 -5.15
N PRO A 486 -27.11 6.64 -5.62
CA PRO A 486 -26.92 7.87 -6.41
C PRO A 486 -26.18 8.99 -5.66
N HIS A 487 -26.39 9.13 -4.34
CA HIS A 487 -25.69 10.13 -3.54
C HIS A 487 -24.20 9.79 -3.42
N TYR A 488 -23.89 8.52 -3.07
CA TYR A 488 -22.53 8.03 -3.00
C TYR A 488 -21.80 8.21 -4.34
N ASN A 489 -22.40 7.73 -5.42
CA ASN A 489 -21.81 7.79 -6.77
C ASN A 489 -21.55 9.23 -7.23
N SER A 490 -22.53 10.13 -7.04
CA SER A 490 -22.38 11.52 -7.47
C SER A 490 -21.38 12.31 -6.62
N THR A 491 -21.30 12.01 -5.32
CA THR A 491 -20.31 12.60 -4.42
C THR A 491 -18.91 12.12 -4.77
N LEU A 492 -18.72 10.81 -4.90
CA LEU A 492 -17.45 10.22 -5.33
C LEU A 492 -16.95 10.83 -6.65
N ALA A 493 -17.87 10.96 -7.64
CA ALA A 493 -17.58 11.54 -8.94
C ALA A 493 -17.13 13.00 -8.90
N LYS A 494 -17.53 13.76 -7.89
CA LYS A 494 -17.07 15.15 -7.67
C LYS A 494 -15.70 15.16 -6.97
N LEU A 495 -15.49 14.29 -5.98
CA LEU A 495 -14.30 14.30 -5.13
C LEU A 495 -13.03 13.93 -5.89
N TYR A 496 -13.06 12.93 -6.75
CA TYR A 496 -11.86 12.54 -7.50
C TYR A 496 -11.46 13.51 -8.62
N GLN A 497 -12.26 14.56 -8.88
CA GLN A 497 -11.91 15.58 -9.87
C GLN A 497 -10.98 16.67 -9.32
N VAL A 498 -10.73 16.67 -8.02
CA VAL A 498 -9.87 17.64 -7.34
C VAL A 498 -8.85 16.92 -6.48
N LEU A 499 -7.75 17.59 -6.17
CA LEU A 499 -6.70 17.03 -5.30
C LEU A 499 -7.30 16.73 -3.92
N PRO A 500 -7.05 15.53 -3.35
CA PRO A 500 -7.69 15.07 -2.12
C PRO A 500 -7.40 15.96 -0.92
N GLU A 501 -6.23 16.61 -0.87
CA GLU A 501 -5.83 17.51 0.21
C GLU A 501 -6.78 18.71 0.35
N THR A 502 -7.40 19.13 -0.76
CA THR A 502 -8.30 20.30 -0.78
C THR A 502 -9.70 19.98 -0.28
N VAL A 503 -10.05 18.69 -0.19
CA VAL A 503 -11.40 18.21 0.13
C VAL A 503 -11.40 17.05 1.15
N ALA A 504 -10.39 16.98 2.00
CA ALA A 504 -10.19 15.87 2.95
C ALA A 504 -11.43 15.61 3.84
N SER A 505 -12.07 16.65 4.35
CA SER A 505 -13.28 16.52 5.16
C SER A 505 -14.48 15.95 4.38
N GLN A 506 -14.52 16.17 3.06
CA GLN A 506 -15.59 15.62 2.21
C GLN A 506 -15.36 14.11 1.95
N TRP A 507 -14.11 13.66 1.85
CA TRP A 507 -13.77 12.25 1.83
C TRP A 507 -14.16 11.56 3.14
N GLN A 508 -13.86 12.19 4.29
CA GLN A 508 -14.31 11.70 5.61
C GLN A 508 -15.82 11.56 5.68
N ALA A 509 -16.55 12.57 5.18
CA ALA A 509 -18.02 12.55 5.17
C ALA A 509 -18.57 11.43 4.28
N LEU A 510 -17.96 11.16 3.12
CA LEU A 510 -18.39 10.10 2.22
C LEU A 510 -18.13 8.70 2.83
N ASP A 511 -16.99 8.50 3.48
CA ASP A 511 -16.68 7.26 4.19
C ASP A 511 -17.65 7.03 5.37
N GLN A 512 -17.88 8.05 6.18
CA GLN A 512 -18.87 8.01 7.26
C GLN A 512 -20.29 7.70 6.76
N TYR A 513 -20.67 8.27 5.61
CA TYR A 513 -21.95 7.96 4.95
C TYR A 513 -22.03 6.46 4.60
N ALA A 514 -20.98 5.90 4.01
CA ALA A 514 -20.96 4.49 3.63
C ALA A 514 -21.04 3.55 4.85
N VAL A 515 -20.34 3.88 5.93
CA VAL A 515 -20.42 3.13 7.20
C VAL A 515 -21.83 3.20 7.78
N GLN A 516 -22.48 4.39 7.81
CA GLN A 516 -23.85 4.55 8.32
C GLN A 516 -24.86 3.74 7.50
N HIS A 517 -24.64 3.62 6.19
CA HIS A 517 -25.48 2.81 5.29
C HIS A 517 -25.11 1.31 5.31
N ALA A 518 -24.06 0.95 6.05
CA ALA A 518 -23.57 -0.41 6.21
C ALA A 518 -23.42 -1.14 4.86
N TYR A 519 -22.76 -0.50 3.88
CA TYR A 519 -22.47 -1.14 2.61
C TYR A 519 -21.48 -2.29 2.78
N TYR A 520 -20.63 -2.17 3.78
CA TYR A 520 -19.60 -3.12 4.19
C TYR A 520 -19.45 -3.08 5.73
N ALA A 521 -18.78 -4.06 6.27
CA ALA A 521 -18.35 -4.11 7.65
C ALA A 521 -16.82 -4.20 7.67
N VAL A 522 -16.15 -3.04 7.65
CA VAL A 522 -14.70 -2.98 7.89
C VAL A 522 -14.44 -3.43 9.32
N TYR A 523 -13.40 -4.21 9.52
CA TYR A 523 -12.99 -4.66 10.85
C TYR A 523 -11.55 -4.28 11.20
N GLY A 524 -10.78 -3.75 10.25
CA GLY A 524 -9.47 -3.18 10.54
C GLY A 524 -8.58 -3.00 9.33
N HIS A 525 -7.38 -2.52 9.64
CA HIS A 525 -6.28 -2.24 8.72
C HIS A 525 -5.08 -3.12 9.10
N GLU A 526 -4.48 -3.77 8.10
CA GLU A 526 -3.41 -4.72 8.32
C GLU A 526 -2.07 -4.02 8.59
N SER A 527 -1.25 -4.66 9.42
CA SER A 527 0.17 -4.34 9.57
C SER A 527 1.01 -5.49 9.04
N LYS A 528 2.22 -5.19 8.58
CA LYS A 528 3.17 -6.19 8.08
C LYS A 528 4.44 -6.25 8.93
N PRO A 529 5.10 -7.42 9.00
CA PRO A 529 6.31 -7.59 9.79
C PRO A 529 7.52 -6.94 9.11
N LYS A 530 8.13 -5.95 9.73
CA LYS A 530 9.51 -5.55 9.47
C LYS A 530 10.40 -6.45 10.32
N PHE A 531 11.02 -7.47 9.72
CA PHE A 531 11.84 -8.44 10.42
C PHE A 531 13.14 -8.71 9.64
N MET A 532 14.28 -8.54 10.31
CA MET A 532 15.59 -8.57 9.66
C MET A 532 16.64 -9.30 10.53
N SER A 533 17.74 -9.71 9.90
CA SER A 533 18.91 -10.24 10.58
C SER A 533 19.64 -9.17 11.38
N ASN A 534 20.51 -9.60 12.29
CA ASN A 534 21.38 -8.68 13.03
C ASN A 534 22.46 -8.01 12.17
N LYS A 535 22.66 -8.49 10.93
CA LYS A 535 23.60 -7.93 9.95
C LYS A 535 23.09 -6.62 9.33
N ILE A 536 21.77 -6.39 9.34
CA ILE A 536 21.16 -5.18 8.81
C ILE A 536 21.09 -4.11 9.87
N ASN A 537 21.33 -2.86 9.48
CA ASN A 537 21.04 -1.71 10.30
C ASN A 537 19.54 -1.48 10.36
N PHE A 538 18.85 -2.14 11.27
CA PHE A 538 17.40 -2.17 11.39
C PHE A 538 16.78 -0.78 11.50
N GLN A 539 17.43 0.14 12.24
CA GLN A 539 16.93 1.49 12.46
C GLN A 539 17.01 2.37 11.21
N LYS A 540 17.90 2.05 10.27
CA LYS A 540 18.06 2.76 9.00
C LYS A 540 17.24 2.13 7.87
N ALA A 541 16.96 0.85 7.97
CA ALA A 541 16.09 0.17 7.00
C ALA A 541 14.67 0.74 7.10
N ALA A 542 14.12 1.20 5.99
CA ALA A 542 12.77 1.72 5.91
C ALA A 542 11.81 0.68 5.34
N MET A 543 10.60 0.66 5.87
CA MET A 543 9.45 -0.04 5.32
C MET A 543 8.33 0.98 5.15
N SER A 544 7.95 1.24 3.92
CA SER A 544 6.88 2.18 3.60
C SER A 544 5.62 1.45 3.13
N VAL A 545 4.51 2.15 3.14
CA VAL A 545 3.24 1.60 2.61
C VAL A 545 3.26 1.43 1.10
N GLU A 546 4.19 2.11 0.39
CA GLU A 546 4.29 2.09 -1.08
C GLU A 546 5.17 0.95 -1.60
N TYR A 547 6.22 0.62 -0.86
CA TYR A 547 7.27 -0.28 -1.34
C TYR A 547 7.44 -1.50 -0.44
N LEU A 548 6.61 -1.65 0.62
CA LEU A 548 6.91 -2.55 1.72
C LEU A 548 8.35 -2.32 2.20
N ILE A 549 9.29 -3.19 1.85
CA ILE A 549 10.69 -2.92 2.16
C ILE A 549 11.31 -1.98 1.12
N ASP A 550 11.76 -0.82 1.54
CA ASP A 550 12.53 0.06 0.66
C ASP A 550 13.96 -0.48 0.54
N VAL A 551 14.22 -1.26 -0.51
CA VAL A 551 15.53 -1.92 -0.72
C VAL A 551 16.67 -0.91 -0.86
N THR A 552 16.40 0.37 -1.17
CA THR A 552 17.44 1.41 -1.22
C THR A 552 17.96 1.77 0.17
N SER A 553 17.17 1.50 1.21
CA SER A 553 17.51 1.79 2.61
C SER A 553 18.27 0.65 3.32
N LEU A 554 18.37 -0.52 2.68
CA LEU A 554 19.02 -1.69 3.27
C LEU A 554 20.53 -1.49 3.35
N GLN A 555 21.03 -1.33 4.57
CA GLN A 555 22.42 -1.10 4.89
C GLN A 555 22.93 -2.23 5.78
N LEU A 556 24.06 -2.84 5.39
CA LEU A 556 24.79 -3.77 6.25
C LEU A 556 25.53 -3.00 7.38
N LYS A 557 25.62 -3.63 8.54
CA LYS A 557 26.41 -3.09 9.67
C LYS A 557 27.91 -3.18 9.45
#